data_91d3cf57c6724d8b3db3da9c96008058
#
_entry.id   91d3cf57c6724d8b3db3da9c96008058
#
_cell.length_a   1.000
_cell.length_b   1.000
_cell.length_c   1.000
_cell.angle_alpha   90.00
_cell.angle_beta   90.00
_cell.angle_gamma   90.00
#
_symmetry.space_group_name_H-M   'P 1'
#
loop_
_entity.id
_entity.type
_entity.pdbx_description
1 polymer ?
#
loop_
_entity_poly.entity_id
_entity_poly.type
_entity_poly.pdbx_seq_one_letter_code
_entity_poly.pdbx_strand_id
1 'polypeptide(L)'
;MTAETSLREITGETVRLITALDVAAEQQGLVTANSVSIAEAYFEPNAWFRAIYWGDEPAGEVMIWRDPQERVFYIWRFMVDARFQRQGIGRRALELLLAEARADGVPEVKLSVVPGERGATAFYERFGFTATGVEHDGQAEMRLPLD
;
A
#
# COMPACT_ATOMS: atom_id res chain seq x y z
N MET A 1 -7.80 -10.61 23.79
CA MET A 1 -6.93 -9.58 23.19
C MET A 1 -7.20 -9.47 21.71
N THR A 2 -7.32 -8.25 21.22
CA THR A 2 -7.49 -7.99 19.79
C THR A 2 -6.14 -8.09 19.10
N ALA A 3 -6.10 -8.71 17.92
CA ALA A 3 -4.88 -8.75 17.13
C ALA A 3 -4.52 -7.34 16.65
N GLU A 4 -3.24 -7.06 16.56
CA GLU A 4 -2.74 -5.77 16.09
C GLU A 4 -2.25 -5.87 14.66
N THR A 5 -2.43 -4.78 13.90
CA THR A 5 -1.87 -4.64 12.57
C THR A 5 -0.44 -4.10 12.69
N SER A 6 0.48 -4.72 11.98
CA SER A 6 1.87 -4.27 11.94
C SER A 6 2.45 -4.40 10.53
N LEU A 7 3.54 -3.67 10.29
CA LEU A 7 4.30 -3.77 9.05
C LEU A 7 5.61 -4.48 9.37
N ARG A 8 5.90 -5.57 8.66
CA ARG A 8 7.09 -6.39 8.91
C ARG A 8 7.89 -6.59 7.63
N GLU A 9 9.20 -6.75 7.78
CA GLU A 9 10.04 -7.10 6.65
C GLU A 9 9.64 -8.45 6.06
N ILE A 10 9.74 -8.56 4.74
CA ILE A 10 9.53 -9.83 4.04
C ILE A 10 10.91 -10.48 3.92
N THR A 11 11.00 -11.72 4.38
CA THR A 11 12.27 -12.48 4.39
C THR A 11 12.19 -13.69 3.47
N GLY A 12 13.32 -14.35 3.25
CA GLY A 12 13.33 -15.61 2.50
C GLY A 12 12.45 -16.68 3.14
N GLU A 13 12.24 -16.61 4.46
CA GLU A 13 11.38 -17.55 5.17
C GLU A 13 9.90 -17.23 5.02
N THR A 14 9.55 -15.97 4.81
CA THR A 14 8.14 -15.52 4.76
C THR A 14 7.65 -15.18 3.36
N VAL A 15 8.54 -15.04 2.39
CA VAL A 15 8.16 -14.56 1.05
C VAL A 15 7.05 -15.37 0.40
N ARG A 16 7.05 -16.70 0.57
CA ARG A 16 6.00 -17.54 -0.03
C ARG A 16 4.63 -17.29 0.58
N LEU A 17 4.59 -16.94 1.86
CA LEU A 17 3.34 -16.60 2.54
C LEU A 17 2.74 -15.33 1.94
N ILE A 18 3.60 -14.36 1.65
CA ILE A 18 3.16 -13.07 1.12
C ILE A 18 2.75 -13.19 -0.36
N THR A 19 3.49 -13.96 -1.15
CA THR A 19 3.14 -14.13 -2.57
C THR A 19 1.87 -14.95 -2.77
N ALA A 20 1.45 -15.73 -1.77
CA ALA A 20 0.21 -16.48 -1.82
C ALA A 20 -1.03 -15.64 -1.52
N LEU A 21 -0.85 -14.43 -0.98
CA LEU A 21 -1.97 -13.53 -0.67
C LEU A 21 -2.55 -12.93 -1.96
N ASP A 22 -3.86 -12.74 -2.00
CA ASP A 22 -4.53 -12.19 -3.18
C ASP A 22 -5.77 -11.38 -2.78
N VAL A 23 -6.13 -10.45 -3.63
CA VAL A 23 -7.30 -9.60 -3.41
C VAL A 23 -8.60 -10.35 -3.70
N ALA A 24 -9.73 -9.75 -3.28
CA ALA A 24 -11.06 -10.31 -3.57
C ALA A 24 -11.29 -10.39 -5.08
N ALA A 25 -12.18 -11.30 -5.50
CA ALA A 25 -12.42 -11.57 -6.92
C ALA A 25 -12.77 -10.31 -7.72
N GLU A 26 -13.56 -9.40 -7.14
CA GLU A 26 -13.96 -8.16 -7.81
C GLU A 26 -12.81 -7.16 -7.96
N GLN A 27 -11.69 -7.38 -7.28
CA GLN A 27 -10.50 -6.52 -7.34
C GLN A 27 -9.39 -7.12 -8.22
N GLN A 28 -9.58 -8.30 -8.75
CA GLN A 28 -8.60 -8.95 -9.62
C GLN A 28 -8.34 -8.07 -10.84
N GLY A 29 -7.07 -7.91 -11.19
CA GLY A 29 -6.66 -7.05 -12.28
C GLY A 29 -6.52 -5.57 -11.92
N LEU A 30 -6.99 -5.14 -10.75
CA LEU A 30 -6.84 -3.76 -10.27
C LEU A 30 -5.57 -3.55 -9.47
N VAL A 31 -4.99 -4.61 -8.95
CA VAL A 31 -3.77 -4.58 -8.15
C VAL A 31 -2.77 -5.58 -8.72
N THR A 32 -1.51 -5.16 -8.79
CA THR A 32 -0.43 -6.03 -9.25
C THR A 32 -0.19 -7.13 -8.22
N ALA A 33 0.01 -8.37 -8.70
CA ALA A 33 0.30 -9.50 -7.82
C ALA A 33 1.56 -9.25 -6.99
N ASN A 34 1.56 -9.74 -5.74
CA ASN A 34 2.68 -9.53 -4.81
C ASN A 34 4.01 -10.04 -5.36
N SER A 35 4.00 -11.16 -6.08
CA SER A 35 5.21 -11.71 -6.69
C SER A 35 5.83 -10.74 -7.69
N VAL A 36 5.01 -10.07 -8.50
CA VAL A 36 5.47 -9.06 -9.45
C VAL A 36 6.01 -7.84 -8.73
N SER A 37 5.30 -7.37 -7.69
CA SER A 37 5.74 -6.21 -6.89
C SER A 37 7.11 -6.45 -6.26
N ILE A 38 7.32 -7.63 -5.68
CA ILE A 38 8.61 -7.99 -5.07
C ILE A 38 9.72 -8.06 -6.13
N ALA A 39 9.41 -8.62 -7.30
CA ALA A 39 10.38 -8.67 -8.40
C ALA A 39 10.75 -7.28 -8.92
N GLU A 40 9.77 -6.38 -9.04
CA GLU A 40 10.03 -5.00 -9.46
C GLU A 40 10.90 -4.27 -8.45
N ALA A 41 10.67 -4.50 -7.16
CA ALA A 41 11.45 -3.87 -6.08
C ALA A 41 12.94 -4.21 -6.17
N TYR A 42 13.29 -5.37 -6.71
CA TYR A 42 14.70 -5.77 -6.89
C TYR A 42 15.47 -4.77 -7.77
N PHE A 43 14.79 -4.17 -8.74
CA PHE A 43 15.42 -3.26 -9.71
C PHE A 43 15.29 -1.78 -9.31
N GLU A 44 14.61 -1.47 -8.20
CA GLU A 44 14.36 -0.09 -7.80
C GLU A 44 14.98 0.19 -6.44
N PRO A 45 16.09 0.94 -6.36
CA PRO A 45 16.78 1.20 -5.10
C PRO A 45 15.92 1.92 -4.06
N ASN A 46 14.92 2.71 -4.50
CA ASN A 46 14.04 3.46 -3.61
C ASN A 46 12.79 2.70 -3.23
N ALA A 47 12.62 1.46 -3.70
CA ALA A 47 11.48 0.65 -3.35
C ALA A 47 11.64 0.11 -1.92
N TRP A 48 10.67 0.46 -1.07
CA TRP A 48 10.59 -0.02 0.29
C TRP A 48 9.29 -0.83 0.40
N PHE A 49 9.39 -2.09 0.80
CA PHE A 49 8.22 -2.95 0.87
C PHE A 49 8.16 -3.67 2.21
N ARG A 50 6.93 -3.92 2.66
CA ARG A 50 6.67 -4.59 3.93
C ARG A 50 5.44 -5.46 3.79
N ALA A 51 5.39 -6.52 4.59
CA ALA A 51 4.18 -7.32 4.75
C ALA A 51 3.29 -6.66 5.80
N ILE A 52 1.99 -6.68 5.56
CA ILE A 52 1.00 -6.30 6.55
C ILE A 52 0.66 -7.57 7.33
N TYR A 53 0.78 -7.52 8.63
CA TYR A 53 0.42 -8.62 9.53
C TYR A 53 -0.74 -8.22 10.42
N TRP A 54 -1.61 -9.17 10.68
CA TRP A 54 -2.67 -9.05 11.68
C TRP A 54 -2.38 -10.10 12.76
N GLY A 55 -1.90 -9.64 13.93
CA GLY A 55 -1.27 -10.55 14.87
C GLY A 55 -0.04 -11.16 14.22
N ASP A 56 0.05 -12.48 14.18
CA ASP A 56 1.15 -13.20 13.55
C ASP A 56 0.77 -13.78 12.17
N GLU A 57 -0.36 -13.36 11.62
CA GLU A 57 -0.81 -13.84 10.31
C GLU A 57 -0.53 -12.82 9.21
N PRO A 58 0.11 -13.24 8.09
CA PRO A 58 0.27 -12.35 6.95
C PRO A 58 -1.10 -11.99 6.36
N ALA A 59 -1.36 -10.72 6.18
CA ALA A 59 -2.65 -10.22 5.71
C ALA A 59 -2.57 -9.37 4.45
N GLY A 60 -1.38 -8.88 4.10
CA GLY A 60 -1.24 -8.04 2.92
C GLY A 60 0.19 -7.61 2.67
N GLU A 61 0.34 -6.68 1.73
CA GLU A 61 1.65 -6.13 1.33
C GLU A 61 1.50 -4.67 0.95
N VAL A 62 2.54 -3.90 1.25
CA VAL A 62 2.69 -2.53 0.77
C VAL A 62 4.04 -2.37 0.09
N MET A 63 4.10 -1.54 -0.95
CA MET A 63 5.35 -1.15 -1.59
C MET A 63 5.30 0.35 -1.81
N ILE A 64 6.37 1.02 -1.38
CA ILE A 64 6.48 2.47 -1.39
C ILE A 64 7.72 2.86 -2.20
N TRP A 65 7.57 3.85 -3.08
CA TRP A 65 8.71 4.57 -3.59
C TRP A 65 9.06 5.60 -2.54
N ARG A 66 10.18 5.41 -1.85
CA ARG A 66 10.54 6.18 -0.67
C ARG A 66 11.90 6.84 -0.86
N ASP A 67 11.91 8.16 -1.01
CA ASP A 67 13.14 8.91 -1.20
C ASP A 67 13.07 10.19 -0.36
N PRO A 68 13.56 10.13 0.90
CA PRO A 68 13.51 11.30 1.79
C PRO A 68 14.30 12.50 1.28
N GLN A 69 15.42 12.28 0.55
CA GLN A 69 16.24 13.36 0.01
C GLN A 69 15.48 14.15 -1.05
N GLU A 70 14.75 13.47 -1.92
CA GLU A 70 13.90 14.11 -2.93
C GLU A 70 12.51 14.43 -2.40
N ARG A 71 12.26 14.14 -1.12
CA ARG A 71 11.00 14.42 -0.42
C ARG A 71 9.81 13.71 -1.07
N VAL A 72 10.02 12.44 -1.46
CA VAL A 72 9.01 11.61 -2.11
C VAL A 72 8.59 10.46 -1.21
N PHE A 73 7.29 10.27 -1.10
CA PHE A 73 6.68 9.09 -0.48
C PHE A 73 5.47 8.75 -1.34
N TYR A 74 5.64 7.77 -2.22
CA TYR A 74 4.60 7.37 -3.18
C TYR A 74 4.18 5.94 -2.89
N ILE A 75 2.90 5.74 -2.57
CA ILE A 75 2.36 4.40 -2.35
C ILE A 75 2.21 3.73 -3.71
N TRP A 76 3.14 2.83 -4.02
CA TRP A 76 3.20 2.15 -5.30
C TRP A 76 2.30 0.93 -5.35
N ARG A 77 2.26 0.17 -4.25
CA ARG A 77 1.38 -0.99 -4.11
C ARG A 77 0.81 -1.03 -2.70
N PHE A 78 -0.45 -1.41 -2.58
CA PHE A 78 -1.12 -1.56 -1.29
C PHE A 78 -2.24 -2.58 -1.48
N MET A 79 -2.15 -3.72 -0.79
CA MET A 79 -3.20 -4.73 -0.88
C MET A 79 -3.41 -5.43 0.46
N VAL A 80 -4.66 -5.84 0.68
CA VAL A 80 -5.04 -6.70 1.81
C VAL A 80 -5.69 -7.94 1.23
N ASP A 81 -5.28 -9.11 1.71
CA ASP A 81 -5.82 -10.39 1.26
C ASP A 81 -7.33 -10.44 1.47
N ALA A 82 -8.03 -11.08 0.54
CA ALA A 82 -9.50 -11.15 0.55
C ALA A 82 -10.07 -11.64 1.89
N ARG A 83 -9.37 -12.57 2.56
CA ARG A 83 -9.82 -13.15 3.83
C ARG A 83 -9.78 -12.14 4.97
N PHE A 84 -9.01 -11.07 4.84
CA PHE A 84 -8.77 -10.09 5.90
C PHE A 84 -9.39 -8.72 5.60
N GLN A 85 -10.08 -8.55 4.48
CA GLN A 85 -10.68 -7.27 4.12
C GLN A 85 -11.87 -6.93 5.03
N ARG A 86 -12.19 -5.64 5.12
CA ARG A 86 -13.32 -5.11 5.88
C ARG A 86 -13.22 -5.31 7.40
N GLN A 87 -12.00 -5.44 7.92
CA GLN A 87 -11.76 -5.61 9.36
C GLN A 87 -10.93 -4.48 9.96
N GLY A 88 -10.71 -3.39 9.18
CA GLY A 88 -9.93 -2.26 9.65
C GLY A 88 -8.43 -2.44 9.48
N ILE A 89 -7.97 -3.55 8.91
CA ILE A 89 -6.54 -3.83 8.74
C ILE A 89 -5.92 -2.86 7.73
N GLY A 90 -6.57 -2.65 6.58
CA GLY A 90 -6.08 -1.69 5.57
C GLY A 90 -6.01 -0.28 6.12
N ARG A 91 -7.01 0.14 6.88
CA ARG A 91 -7.01 1.45 7.52
C ARG A 91 -5.82 1.61 8.46
N ARG A 92 -5.59 0.63 9.32
CA ARG A 92 -4.49 0.69 10.28
C ARG A 92 -3.13 0.65 9.56
N ALA A 93 -3.00 -0.16 8.52
CA ALA A 93 -1.78 -0.21 7.72
C ALA A 93 -1.48 1.14 7.08
N LEU A 94 -2.49 1.82 6.53
CA LEU A 94 -2.31 3.15 5.96
C LEU A 94 -1.91 4.17 7.03
N GLU A 95 -2.51 4.11 8.22
CA GLU A 95 -2.10 4.98 9.33
C GLU A 95 -0.61 4.78 9.67
N LEU A 96 -0.14 3.53 9.67
CA LEU A 96 1.27 3.23 9.92
C LEU A 96 2.18 3.78 8.81
N LEU A 97 1.74 3.69 7.55
CA LEU A 97 2.49 4.27 6.44
C LEU A 97 2.57 5.81 6.54
N LEU A 98 1.48 6.45 6.94
CA LEU A 98 1.47 7.90 7.11
C LEU A 98 2.41 8.33 8.22
N ALA A 99 2.54 7.52 9.29
CA ALA A 99 3.52 7.78 10.34
C ALA A 99 4.95 7.69 9.81
N GLU A 100 5.23 6.71 8.93
CA GLU A 100 6.53 6.60 8.28
C GLU A 100 6.83 7.82 7.40
N ALA A 101 5.83 8.27 6.64
CA ALA A 101 5.98 9.45 5.78
C ALA A 101 6.26 10.72 6.60
N ARG A 102 5.59 10.87 7.74
CA ARG A 102 5.85 12.00 8.65
C ARG A 102 7.25 11.95 9.23
N ALA A 103 7.72 10.75 9.55
CA ALA A 103 9.09 10.56 10.04
C ALA A 103 10.12 10.94 8.99
N ASP A 104 9.83 10.73 7.71
CA ASP A 104 10.69 11.15 6.61
C ASP A 104 10.66 12.67 6.38
N GLY A 105 9.68 13.37 6.95
CA GLY A 105 9.54 14.81 6.76
C GLY A 105 9.06 15.23 5.38
N VAL A 106 8.41 14.32 4.64
CA VAL A 106 7.89 14.66 3.32
C VAL A 106 6.65 15.54 3.42
N PRO A 107 6.40 16.43 2.43
CA PRO A 107 5.26 17.36 2.52
C PRO A 107 3.92 16.69 2.20
N GLU A 108 3.93 15.57 1.52
CA GLU A 108 2.70 14.89 1.09
C GLU A 108 2.97 13.43 0.75
N VAL A 109 1.91 12.65 0.77
CA VAL A 109 1.91 11.26 0.28
C VAL A 109 1.09 11.22 -1.00
N LYS A 110 1.59 10.54 -2.01
CA LYS A 110 0.90 10.37 -3.29
C LYS A 110 0.68 8.90 -3.59
N LEU A 111 -0.30 8.63 -4.41
CA LEU A 111 -0.62 7.31 -4.93
C LEU A 111 -1.40 7.44 -6.23
N SER A 112 -1.61 6.33 -6.92
CA SER A 112 -2.48 6.28 -8.08
C SER A 112 -3.47 5.13 -7.93
N VAL A 113 -4.70 5.34 -8.40
CA VAL A 113 -5.78 4.35 -8.31
C VAL A 113 -6.42 4.17 -9.67
N VAL A 114 -6.97 2.96 -9.89
CA VAL A 114 -7.87 2.73 -11.02
C VAL A 114 -9.20 3.34 -10.64
N PRO A 115 -9.71 4.32 -11.42
CA PRO A 115 -11.00 4.96 -11.11
C PRO A 115 -12.17 3.98 -11.26
N GLY A 116 -13.27 4.27 -10.56
CA GLY A 116 -14.50 3.51 -10.66
C GLY A 116 -14.89 2.84 -9.35
N GLU A 117 -16.07 2.22 -9.35
CA GLU A 117 -16.64 1.61 -8.15
C GLU A 117 -15.83 0.45 -7.60
N ARG A 118 -15.10 -0.26 -8.46
CA ARG A 118 -14.28 -1.40 -8.06
C ARG A 118 -12.91 -0.99 -7.52
N GLY A 119 -12.53 0.28 -7.71
CA GLY A 119 -11.25 0.80 -7.25
C GLY A 119 -11.28 1.21 -5.79
N ALA A 120 -10.14 1.65 -5.28
CA ALA A 120 -9.96 2.01 -3.89
C ALA A 120 -10.15 3.51 -3.61
N THR A 121 -10.66 4.28 -4.56
CA THR A 121 -10.79 5.74 -4.45
C THR A 121 -11.50 6.16 -3.15
N ALA A 122 -12.66 5.55 -2.87
CA ALA A 122 -13.43 5.91 -1.68
C ALA A 122 -12.67 5.64 -0.38
N PHE A 123 -11.89 4.57 -0.35
CA PHE A 123 -11.06 4.23 0.80
C PHE A 123 -10.05 5.36 1.08
N TYR A 124 -9.35 5.82 0.04
CA TYR A 124 -8.37 6.88 0.20
C TYR A 124 -9.00 8.24 0.48
N GLU A 125 -10.16 8.52 -0.13
CA GLU A 125 -10.89 9.76 0.13
C GLU A 125 -11.27 9.91 1.61
N ARG A 126 -11.59 8.81 2.28
CA ARG A 126 -11.92 8.82 3.71
C ARG A 126 -10.74 9.24 4.58
N PHE A 127 -9.51 9.06 4.10
CA PHE A 127 -8.31 9.53 4.78
C PHE A 127 -8.01 11.00 4.49
N GLY A 128 -8.69 11.58 3.51
CA GLY A 128 -8.44 12.96 3.13
C GLY A 128 -7.65 13.11 1.84
N PHE A 129 -7.35 12.00 1.15
CA PHE A 129 -6.70 12.08 -0.16
C PHE A 129 -7.66 12.72 -1.17
N THR A 130 -7.10 13.55 -2.05
CA THR A 130 -7.85 14.22 -3.11
C THR A 130 -7.16 14.00 -4.45
N ALA A 131 -7.93 14.03 -5.53
CA ALA A 131 -7.40 13.89 -6.88
C ALA A 131 -6.52 15.09 -7.24
N THR A 132 -5.38 14.84 -7.90
CA THR A 132 -4.51 15.92 -8.37
C THR A 132 -4.85 16.40 -9.77
N GLY A 133 -5.65 15.64 -10.51
CA GLY A 133 -5.95 15.90 -11.91
C GLY A 133 -4.99 15.22 -12.88
N VAL A 134 -3.94 14.59 -12.37
CA VAL A 134 -2.95 13.87 -13.19
C VAL A 134 -3.41 12.43 -13.38
N GLU A 135 -3.31 11.95 -14.62
CA GLU A 135 -3.63 10.56 -14.96
C GLU A 135 -2.47 9.93 -15.72
N HIS A 136 -2.20 8.66 -15.42
CA HIS A 136 -1.16 7.86 -16.05
C HIS A 136 -1.69 6.46 -16.31
N ASP A 137 -1.65 6.00 -17.56
CA ASP A 137 -2.02 4.62 -17.92
C ASP A 137 -3.38 4.19 -17.35
N GLY A 138 -4.36 5.10 -17.38
CA GLY A 138 -5.70 4.82 -16.88
C GLY A 138 -5.84 4.89 -15.38
N GLN A 139 -4.83 5.35 -14.66
CA GLN A 139 -4.87 5.54 -13.21
C GLN A 139 -4.90 7.01 -12.85
N ALA A 140 -5.66 7.34 -11.82
CA ALA A 140 -5.78 8.72 -11.33
C ALA A 140 -4.88 8.92 -10.11
N GLU A 141 -4.07 9.97 -10.14
CA GLU A 141 -3.21 10.32 -9.02
C GLU A 141 -3.99 11.00 -7.91
N MET A 142 -3.68 10.63 -6.68
CA MET A 142 -4.24 11.26 -5.48
C MET A 142 -3.13 11.70 -4.55
N ARG A 143 -3.40 12.70 -3.71
CA ARG A 143 -2.43 13.22 -2.74
C ARG A 143 -3.07 13.48 -1.40
N LEU A 144 -2.25 13.37 -0.35
CA LEU A 144 -2.61 13.78 1.01
C LEU A 144 -1.50 14.66 1.54
N PRO A 145 -1.75 15.98 1.74
CA PRO A 145 -0.76 16.84 2.39
C PRO A 145 -0.53 16.42 3.83
N LEU A 146 0.72 16.49 4.28
CA LEU A 146 1.10 16.21 5.66
C LEU A 146 1.46 17.51 6.39
N ASP A 147 1.15 17.54 7.66
CA ASP A 147 1.47 18.67 8.52
C ASP A 147 2.92 18.65 8.96
#